data_e9b6dfe8f84967ee7dfc61f1837d1b4e
#
_entry.id   e9b6dfe8f84967ee7dfc61f1837d1b4e
#
_cell.length_a   1.000
_cell.length_b   1.000
_cell.length_c   1.000
_cell.angle_alpha   90.00
_cell.angle_beta   90.00
_cell.angle_gamma   90.00
#
_symmetry.space_group_name_H-M   'P 1'
#
loop_
_entity.id
_entity.type
_entity.pdbx_description
1 polymer ?
#
loop_
_entity_poly.entity_id
_entity_poly.type
_entity_poly.pdbx_seq_one_letter_code
_entity_poly.pdbx_strand_id
1 'polypeptide(L)'
;MEKDRLLAFSDGVIAIIITIMVLELKVPHGADLAALASLTPVFLSYVLSFVYVAIYWNNHHHFFHLVRHVDGLMLWANLHLLFWLSLIPFATAWMGENNFATVPTALYGIALLMPALAWQGLQFAILRNHGRDSAFAQALGRDLDRKSVV
;
A
#
# COMPACT_ATOMS: atom_id res chain seq x y z
N MET A 1 -11.55 -20.36 1.61
CA MET A 1 -11.18 -19.85 0.25
C MET A 1 -9.75 -20.27 -0.04
N GLU A 2 -9.47 -20.67 -1.25
CA GLU A 2 -8.09 -21.04 -1.63
C GLU A 2 -7.18 -19.80 -1.56
N LYS A 3 -5.98 -20.00 -1.01
CA LYS A 3 -4.97 -18.96 -0.84
C LYS A 3 -4.64 -18.24 -2.15
N ASP A 4 -4.50 -19.00 -3.22
CA ASP A 4 -4.11 -18.48 -4.54
C ASP A 4 -5.16 -17.52 -5.13
N ARG A 5 -6.45 -17.76 -4.85
CA ARG A 5 -7.51 -16.83 -5.24
C ARG A 5 -7.46 -15.50 -4.49
N LEU A 6 -7.13 -15.55 -3.19
CA LEU A 6 -6.95 -14.35 -2.39
C LEU A 6 -5.76 -13.52 -2.87
N LEU A 7 -4.63 -14.19 -3.14
CA LEU A 7 -3.44 -13.56 -3.70
C LEU A 7 -3.73 -12.91 -5.06
N ALA A 8 -4.32 -13.67 -5.99
CA ALA A 8 -4.65 -13.14 -7.32
C ALA A 8 -5.59 -11.92 -7.26
N PHE A 9 -6.58 -11.96 -6.38
CA PHE A 9 -7.48 -10.83 -6.15
C PHE A 9 -6.73 -9.61 -5.60
N SER A 10 -5.91 -9.81 -4.57
CA SER A 10 -5.15 -8.73 -3.94
C SER A 10 -4.13 -8.11 -4.89
N ASP A 11 -3.41 -8.93 -5.65
CA ASP A 11 -2.46 -8.47 -6.67
C ASP A 11 -3.18 -7.66 -7.77
N GLY A 12 -4.36 -8.12 -8.19
CA GLY A 12 -5.20 -7.38 -9.15
C GLY A 12 -5.64 -6.01 -8.62
N VAL A 13 -6.11 -5.94 -7.37
CA VAL A 13 -6.50 -4.67 -6.73
C VAL A 13 -5.33 -3.72 -6.61
N ILE A 14 -4.17 -4.20 -6.13
CA ILE A 14 -2.98 -3.36 -5.96
C ILE A 14 -2.45 -2.88 -7.32
N ALA A 15 -2.46 -3.73 -8.35
CA ALA A 15 -2.07 -3.33 -9.70
C ALA A 15 -2.99 -2.22 -10.26
N ILE A 16 -4.29 -2.31 -10.03
CA ILE A 16 -5.26 -1.27 -10.42
C ILE A 16 -4.98 0.04 -9.65
N ILE A 17 -4.72 -0.03 -8.35
CA ILE A 17 -4.38 1.15 -7.54
C ILE A 17 -3.17 1.88 -8.13
N ILE A 18 -2.10 1.15 -8.46
CA ILE A 18 -0.89 1.71 -9.07
C ILE A 18 -1.18 2.35 -10.42
N THR A 19 -1.96 1.68 -11.27
CA THR A 19 -2.26 2.18 -12.62
C THR A 19 -3.22 3.36 -12.63
N ILE A 20 -4.17 3.42 -11.69
CA ILE A 20 -5.06 4.59 -11.55
C ILE A 20 -4.28 5.83 -11.15
N MET A 21 -3.25 5.71 -10.31
CA MET A 21 -2.45 6.87 -9.90
C MET A 21 -1.80 7.59 -11.09
N VAL A 22 -1.41 6.88 -12.15
CA VAL A 22 -0.82 7.53 -13.33
C VAL A 22 -1.84 8.35 -14.11
N LEU A 23 -3.13 8.00 -14.05
CA LEU A 23 -4.20 8.74 -14.73
C LEU A 23 -4.44 10.12 -14.08
N GLU A 24 -4.01 10.32 -12.85
CA GLU A 24 -4.07 11.62 -12.16
C GLU A 24 -2.96 12.58 -12.64
N LEU A 25 -1.96 12.09 -13.38
CA LEU A 25 -0.96 12.91 -14.05
C LEU A 25 -1.59 13.58 -15.28
N LYS A 26 -2.09 14.79 -15.11
CA LYS A 26 -2.72 15.55 -16.20
C LYS A 26 -1.69 15.93 -17.26
N VAL A 27 -2.11 15.86 -18.52
CA VAL A 27 -1.28 16.32 -19.62
C VAL A 27 -1.13 17.85 -19.54
N PRO A 28 0.10 18.40 -19.61
CA PRO A 28 0.31 19.85 -19.57
C PRO A 28 -0.30 20.53 -20.83
N HIS A 29 -0.81 21.74 -20.67
CA HIS A 29 -1.42 22.50 -21.75
C HIS A 29 -0.42 23.25 -22.64
N GLY A 30 0.88 23.08 -22.43
CA GLY A 30 1.97 23.65 -23.23
C GLY A 30 2.91 22.58 -23.78
N ALA A 31 3.65 22.90 -24.84
CA ALA A 31 4.60 22.01 -25.49
C ALA A 31 6.06 22.27 -25.05
N ASP A 32 6.27 23.14 -24.07
CA ASP A 32 7.59 23.54 -23.58
C ASP A 32 7.94 22.87 -22.23
N LEU A 33 9.20 22.96 -21.87
CA LEU A 33 9.69 22.39 -20.60
C LEU A 33 9.11 23.10 -19.37
N ALA A 34 8.69 24.36 -19.49
CA ALA A 34 8.09 25.09 -18.39
C ALA A 34 6.70 24.52 -18.05
N ALA A 35 5.91 24.17 -19.07
CA ALA A 35 4.62 23.49 -18.87
C ALA A 35 4.79 22.14 -18.18
N LEU A 36 5.81 21.36 -18.57
CA LEU A 36 6.12 20.09 -17.91
C LEU A 36 6.60 20.31 -16.45
N ALA A 37 7.43 21.31 -16.22
CA ALA A 37 7.95 21.64 -14.89
C ALA A 37 6.84 22.03 -13.90
N SER A 38 5.73 22.60 -14.38
CA SER A 38 4.56 22.92 -13.54
C SER A 38 3.90 21.69 -12.89
N LEU A 39 4.10 20.51 -13.46
CA LEU A 39 3.56 19.24 -12.94
C LEU A 39 4.47 18.59 -11.89
N THR A 40 5.61 19.19 -11.57
CA THR A 40 6.57 18.61 -10.60
C THR A 40 5.94 18.19 -9.29
N PRO A 41 5.09 19.00 -8.62
CA PRO A 41 4.47 18.57 -7.35
C PRO A 41 3.59 17.32 -7.50
N VAL A 42 2.79 17.25 -8.56
CA VAL A 42 1.93 16.09 -8.85
C VAL A 42 2.78 14.86 -9.17
N PHE A 43 3.83 15.02 -9.95
CA PHE A 43 4.76 13.94 -10.28
C PHE A 43 5.49 13.39 -9.05
N LEU A 44 5.99 14.27 -8.17
CA LEU A 44 6.66 13.86 -6.94
C LEU A 44 5.71 13.11 -6.00
N SER A 45 4.47 13.59 -5.82
CA SER A 45 3.47 12.89 -5.01
C SER A 45 3.12 11.52 -5.60
N TYR A 46 3.02 11.41 -6.93
CA TYR A 46 2.83 10.14 -7.63
C TYR A 46 3.99 9.17 -7.35
N VAL A 47 5.23 9.58 -7.55
CA VAL A 47 6.41 8.71 -7.33
C VAL A 47 6.47 8.21 -5.89
N LEU A 48 6.23 9.08 -4.91
CA LEU A 48 6.21 8.72 -3.50
C LEU A 48 5.15 7.65 -3.21
N SER A 49 3.94 7.86 -3.71
CA SER A 49 2.83 6.93 -3.51
C SER A 49 3.01 5.62 -4.27
N PHE A 50 3.58 5.66 -5.48
CA PHE A 50 3.94 4.46 -6.23
C PHE A 50 4.89 3.56 -5.44
N VAL A 51 5.98 4.13 -4.93
CA VAL A 51 6.96 3.39 -4.11
C VAL A 51 6.30 2.81 -2.87
N TYR A 52 5.47 3.61 -2.19
CA TYR A 52 4.74 3.15 -1.01
C TYR A 52 3.85 1.94 -1.29
N VAL A 53 3.00 2.00 -2.33
CA VAL A 53 2.11 0.89 -2.70
C VAL A 53 2.91 -0.33 -3.19
N ALA A 54 4.00 -0.11 -3.93
CA ALA A 54 4.89 -1.18 -4.38
C ALA A 54 5.53 -1.95 -3.21
N ILE A 55 5.90 -1.24 -2.11
CA ILE A 55 6.40 -1.88 -0.89
C ILE A 55 5.31 -2.76 -0.27
N TYR A 56 4.05 -2.29 -0.21
CA TYR A 56 2.93 -3.11 0.28
C TYR A 56 2.71 -4.34 -0.57
N TRP A 57 2.71 -4.21 -1.90
CA TRP A 57 2.59 -5.35 -2.79
C TRP A 57 3.69 -6.39 -2.55
N ASN A 58 4.94 -5.96 -2.49
CA ASN A 58 6.08 -6.85 -2.25
C ASN A 58 5.99 -7.57 -0.89
N ASN A 59 5.67 -6.83 0.18
CA ASN A 59 5.49 -7.41 1.50
C ASN A 59 4.29 -8.38 1.55
N HIS A 60 3.15 -8.00 0.95
CA HIS A 60 1.95 -8.81 0.89
C HIS A 60 2.23 -10.15 0.20
N HIS A 61 2.88 -10.12 -0.96
CA HIS A 61 3.27 -11.30 -1.71
C HIS A 61 4.14 -12.25 -0.86
N HIS A 62 5.21 -11.73 -0.25
CA HIS A 62 6.10 -12.53 0.60
C HIS A 62 5.40 -13.14 1.81
N PHE A 63 4.60 -12.36 2.52
CA PHE A 63 3.91 -12.84 3.72
C PHE A 63 2.89 -13.92 3.43
N PHE A 64 2.12 -13.78 2.37
CA PHE A 64 1.13 -14.80 2.00
C PHE A 64 1.74 -16.10 1.49
N HIS A 65 2.98 -16.11 1.01
CA HIS A 65 3.67 -17.37 0.71
C HIS A 65 3.84 -18.27 1.94
N LEU A 66 3.98 -17.69 3.13
CA LEU A 66 4.12 -18.40 4.40
C LEU A 66 2.78 -18.86 4.98
N VAL A 67 1.66 -18.35 4.48
CA VAL A 67 0.31 -18.72 4.92
C VAL A 67 -0.10 -20.05 4.29
N ARG A 68 -0.57 -21.00 5.11
CA ARG A 68 -1.04 -22.31 4.65
C ARG A 68 -2.55 -22.35 4.41
N HIS A 69 -3.31 -21.74 5.30
CA HIS A 69 -4.77 -21.69 5.25
C HIS A 69 -5.27 -20.28 5.47
N VAL A 70 -6.32 -19.91 4.73
CA VAL A 70 -6.99 -18.62 4.85
C VAL A 70 -8.33 -18.82 5.55
N ASP A 71 -8.55 -18.13 6.67
CA ASP A 71 -9.81 -18.06 7.38
C ASP A 71 -10.59 -16.76 7.10
N GLY A 72 -11.79 -16.66 7.65
CA GLY A 72 -12.64 -15.48 7.46
C GLY A 72 -12.06 -14.20 8.06
N LEU A 73 -11.34 -14.29 9.19
CA LEU A 73 -10.71 -13.14 9.83
C LEU A 73 -9.59 -12.57 8.96
N MET A 74 -8.75 -13.44 8.42
CA MET A 74 -7.67 -13.04 7.50
C MET A 74 -8.22 -12.41 6.23
N LEU A 75 -9.33 -12.95 5.70
CA LEU A 75 -10.00 -12.40 4.53
C LEU A 75 -10.46 -10.96 4.78
N TRP A 76 -11.16 -10.71 5.89
CA TRP A 76 -11.64 -9.38 6.25
C TRP A 76 -10.51 -8.41 6.57
N ALA A 77 -9.45 -8.87 7.25
CA ALA A 77 -8.26 -8.06 7.52
C ALA A 77 -7.54 -7.67 6.22
N ASN A 78 -7.45 -8.58 5.25
CA ASN A 78 -6.91 -8.29 3.93
C ASN A 78 -7.76 -7.27 3.16
N LEU A 79 -9.08 -7.44 3.14
CA LEU A 79 -9.99 -6.47 2.51
C LEU A 79 -9.90 -5.09 3.16
N HIS A 80 -9.74 -5.03 4.49
CA HIS A 80 -9.53 -3.77 5.21
C HIS A 80 -8.23 -3.08 4.78
N LEU A 81 -7.13 -3.84 4.62
CA LEU A 81 -5.88 -3.31 4.09
C LEU A 81 -6.07 -2.75 2.67
N LEU A 82 -6.68 -3.53 1.77
CA LEU A 82 -6.92 -3.13 0.39
C LEU A 82 -7.83 -1.89 0.28
N PHE A 83 -8.82 -1.77 1.17
CA PHE A 83 -9.66 -0.57 1.25
C PHE A 83 -8.83 0.69 1.50
N TRP A 84 -7.96 0.67 2.51
CA TRP A 84 -7.11 1.84 2.80
C TRP A 84 -6.11 2.13 1.70
N LEU A 85 -5.51 1.10 1.10
CA LEU A 85 -4.63 1.28 -0.05
C LEU A 85 -5.36 1.91 -1.25
N SER A 86 -6.64 1.59 -1.47
CA SER A 86 -7.43 2.11 -2.58
C SER A 86 -7.74 3.61 -2.47
N LEU A 87 -7.57 4.23 -1.30
CA LEU A 87 -7.73 5.67 -1.08
C LEU A 87 -6.46 6.47 -1.38
N ILE A 88 -5.32 5.82 -1.54
CA ILE A 88 -4.03 6.49 -1.80
C ILE A 88 -4.06 7.30 -3.10
N PRO A 89 -4.60 6.81 -4.24
CA PRO A 89 -4.67 7.61 -5.47
C PRO A 89 -5.35 8.97 -5.27
N PHE A 90 -6.50 8.98 -4.59
CA PHE A 90 -7.23 10.21 -4.29
C PHE A 90 -6.41 11.18 -3.42
N ALA A 91 -5.84 10.69 -2.31
CA ALA A 91 -5.06 11.52 -1.40
C ALA A 91 -3.78 12.06 -2.08
N THR A 92 -3.15 11.25 -2.95
CA THR A 92 -1.98 11.61 -3.75
C THR A 92 -2.29 12.75 -4.71
N ALA A 93 -3.37 12.61 -5.48
CA ALA A 93 -3.81 13.62 -6.45
C ALA A 93 -4.13 14.93 -5.75
N TRP A 94 -4.91 14.88 -4.67
CA TRP A 94 -5.30 16.08 -3.95
C TRP A 94 -4.12 16.83 -3.34
N MET A 95 -3.15 16.12 -2.76
CA MET A 95 -1.92 16.71 -2.22
C MET A 95 -1.07 17.35 -3.35
N GLY A 96 -0.87 16.64 -4.45
CA GLY A 96 -0.03 17.11 -5.57
C GLY A 96 -0.63 18.32 -6.28
N GLU A 97 -1.94 18.31 -6.56
CA GLU A 97 -2.64 19.42 -7.23
C GLU A 97 -2.69 20.70 -6.38
N ASN A 98 -2.60 20.59 -5.07
CA ASN A 98 -2.61 21.72 -4.15
C ASN A 98 -1.21 22.11 -3.64
N ASN A 99 -0.15 21.74 -4.36
CA ASN A 99 1.23 22.12 -4.04
C ASN A 99 1.62 21.83 -2.58
N PHE A 100 1.25 20.66 -2.09
CA PHE A 100 1.51 20.21 -0.71
C PHE A 100 0.92 21.13 0.37
N ALA A 101 -0.25 21.72 0.12
CA ALA A 101 -0.96 22.51 1.11
C ALA A 101 -1.23 21.68 2.38
N THR A 102 -1.35 22.34 3.53
CA THR A 102 -1.38 21.68 4.85
C THR A 102 -2.48 20.63 4.99
N VAL A 103 -3.72 20.94 4.59
CA VAL A 103 -4.87 20.02 4.76
C VAL A 103 -4.77 18.80 3.84
N PRO A 104 -4.53 18.93 2.52
CA PRO A 104 -4.29 17.76 1.66
C PRO A 104 -3.12 16.90 2.11
N THR A 105 -2.01 17.52 2.56
CA THR A 105 -0.84 16.80 3.05
C THR A 105 -1.13 16.05 4.34
N ALA A 106 -1.90 16.64 5.26
CA ALA A 106 -2.34 15.96 6.48
C ALA A 106 -3.24 14.76 6.17
N LEU A 107 -4.20 14.91 5.23
CA LEU A 107 -5.04 13.79 4.79
C LEU A 107 -4.20 12.69 4.12
N TYR A 108 -3.24 13.07 3.31
CA TYR A 108 -2.29 12.11 2.71
C TYR A 108 -1.53 11.33 3.78
N GLY A 109 -1.02 12.02 4.82
CA GLY A 109 -0.38 11.37 5.96
C GLY A 109 -1.29 10.35 6.67
N ILE A 110 -2.57 10.67 6.86
CA ILE A 110 -3.58 9.74 7.38
C ILE A 110 -3.77 8.56 6.42
N ALA A 111 -3.88 8.82 5.12
CA ALA A 111 -4.02 7.78 4.10
C ALA A 111 -2.82 6.81 4.04
N LEU A 112 -1.62 7.26 4.40
CA LEU A 112 -0.44 6.39 4.55
C LEU A 112 -0.44 5.65 5.90
N LEU A 113 -0.90 6.28 6.98
CA LEU A 113 -0.92 5.66 8.31
C LEU A 113 -1.92 4.50 8.40
N MET A 114 -3.12 4.66 7.81
CA MET A 114 -4.18 3.67 7.93
C MET A 114 -3.83 2.30 7.33
N PRO A 115 -3.21 2.18 6.13
CA PRO A 115 -2.70 0.91 5.65
C PRO A 115 -1.65 0.28 6.58
N ALA A 116 -0.80 1.09 7.23
CA ALA A 116 0.18 0.58 8.18
C ALA A 116 -0.49 -0.08 9.39
N LEU A 117 -1.54 0.53 9.94
CA LEU A 117 -2.35 -0.07 11.01
C LEU A 117 -3.13 -1.31 10.54
N ALA A 118 -3.72 -1.25 9.34
CA ALA A 118 -4.41 -2.39 8.75
C ALA A 118 -3.46 -3.58 8.50
N TRP A 119 -2.22 -3.31 8.10
CA TRP A 119 -1.16 -4.31 7.96
C TRP A 119 -0.84 -5.01 9.28
N GLN A 120 -0.74 -4.26 10.38
CA GLN A 120 -0.57 -4.85 11.72
C GLN A 120 -1.73 -5.78 12.08
N GLY A 121 -2.96 -5.35 11.77
CA GLY A 121 -4.16 -6.17 11.96
C GLY A 121 -4.13 -7.46 11.15
N LEU A 122 -3.69 -7.40 9.90
CA LEU A 122 -3.52 -8.57 9.04
C LEU A 122 -2.46 -9.54 9.59
N GLN A 123 -1.31 -9.02 10.01
CA GLN A 123 -0.26 -9.83 10.64
C GLN A 123 -0.78 -10.52 11.91
N PHE A 124 -1.52 -9.81 12.74
CA PHE A 124 -2.13 -10.38 13.94
C PHE A 124 -3.13 -11.50 13.60
N ALA A 125 -3.98 -11.30 12.60
CA ALA A 125 -4.93 -12.32 12.14
C ALA A 125 -4.23 -13.60 11.66
N ILE A 126 -3.13 -13.46 10.92
CA ILE A 126 -2.32 -14.58 10.45
C ILE A 126 -1.65 -15.32 11.62
N LEU A 127 -1.02 -14.59 12.56
CA LEU A 127 -0.39 -15.17 13.75
C LEU A 127 -1.38 -15.93 14.61
N ARG A 128 -2.57 -15.41 14.78
CA ARG A 128 -3.64 -16.06 15.57
C ARG A 128 -4.03 -17.41 14.98
N ASN A 129 -4.08 -17.51 13.65
CA ASN A 129 -4.50 -18.73 12.97
C ASN A 129 -3.38 -19.78 12.86
N HIS A 130 -2.13 -19.37 12.65
CA HIS A 130 -1.00 -20.28 12.40
C HIS A 130 -0.17 -20.60 13.67
N GLY A 131 -0.44 -19.93 14.80
CA GLY A 131 0.31 -20.09 16.04
C GLY A 131 1.66 -19.36 16.05
N ARG A 132 2.18 -19.12 17.27
CA ARG A 132 3.43 -18.36 17.48
C ARG A 132 4.70 -19.10 17.04
N ASP A 133 4.64 -20.41 16.93
CA ASP A 133 5.79 -21.25 16.53
C ASP A 133 5.80 -21.56 15.03
N SER A 134 4.94 -20.90 14.25
CA SER A 134 4.86 -21.09 12.80
C SER A 134 6.06 -20.48 12.07
N ALA A 135 6.32 -20.96 10.85
CA ALA A 135 7.33 -20.35 9.96
C ALA A 135 7.07 -18.85 9.75
N PHE A 136 5.81 -18.42 9.79
CA PHE A 136 5.40 -17.02 9.72
C PHE A 136 5.86 -16.22 10.94
N ALA A 137 5.66 -16.72 12.17
CA ALA A 137 6.09 -16.07 13.39
C ALA A 137 7.62 -15.90 13.44
N GLN A 138 8.37 -16.92 13.00
CA GLN A 138 9.83 -16.87 12.90
C GLN A 138 10.30 -15.86 11.85
N ALA A 139 9.64 -15.77 10.70
CA ALA A 139 9.96 -14.79 9.67
C ALA A 139 9.70 -13.36 10.16
N LEU A 140 8.58 -13.12 10.86
CA LEU A 140 8.23 -11.84 11.44
C LEU A 140 9.23 -11.41 12.52
N GLY A 141 9.65 -12.33 13.40
CA GLY A 141 10.67 -12.07 14.42
C GLY A 141 12.01 -11.65 13.81
N ARG A 142 12.48 -12.36 12.79
CA ARG A 142 13.72 -11.99 12.07
C ARG A 142 13.65 -10.63 11.38
N ASP A 143 12.48 -10.25 10.85
CA ASP A 143 12.28 -8.95 10.19
C ASP A 143 12.28 -7.79 11.20
N LEU A 144 11.69 -8.01 12.39
CA LEU A 144 11.73 -7.06 13.49
C LEU A 144 13.16 -6.89 14.05
N ASP A 145 13.90 -7.99 14.27
CA ASP A 145 15.29 -7.93 14.72
C ASP A 145 16.19 -7.21 13.72
N ARG A 146 15.96 -7.42 12.41
CA ARG A 146 16.71 -6.75 11.35
C ARG A 146 16.47 -5.24 11.29
N LYS A 147 15.26 -4.80 11.61
CA LYS A 147 14.88 -3.38 11.65
C LYS A 147 15.32 -2.68 12.95
N SER A 148 15.60 -3.43 14.03
CA SER A 148 16.07 -2.88 15.30
C SER A 148 17.59 -2.67 15.34
N VAL A 149 18.33 -3.13 14.34
CA VAL A 149 19.81 -3.04 14.26
C VAL A 149 20.29 -1.92 13.31
N VAL A 150 19.37 -1.19 12.70
CA VAL A 150 19.62 0.02 11.89
C VAL A 150 19.10 1.23 12.62
#